data_b20a1b4bb2793a354f800f791cd6d2ad
#
_entry.id   b20a1b4bb2793a354f800f791cd6d2ad
#
_cell.length_a   1.000
_cell.length_b   1.000
_cell.length_c   1.000
_cell.angle_alpha   90.00
_cell.angle_beta   90.00
_cell.angle_gamma   90.00
#
_symmetry.space_group_name_H-M   'P 1'
#
loop_
_entity.id
_entity.type
_entity.pdbx_description
1 polymer ?
#
loop_
_entity_poly.entity_id
_entity_poly.type
_entity_poly.pdbx_seq_one_letter_code
_entity_poly.pdbx_strand_id
1 'polypeptide(L)'
;MKKTVYAVALTLLSACGAHAQTPTPARGAAPAPTPACGPNLAMKNVAKDSRCFELRTYTVKEGSGNIDVLHARFREHTNALFKKHGMTIVGFWQPVAKPDQLIYILAYKDAAARDAAWAAFQADPEWVKVRSQMAVNVQVDNVFMVATDYGTIK
;
A
#
# COMPACT_ATOMS: atom_id res chain seq x y z
N MET A 1 78.31 25.48 -31.16
CA MET A 1 77.59 24.87 -29.99
C MET A 1 76.11 25.06 -30.22
N LYS A 2 75.45 24.02 -30.68
CA LYS A 2 74.01 24.08 -30.97
C LYS A 2 73.24 23.54 -29.76
N LYS A 3 72.39 24.34 -29.11
CA LYS A 3 71.53 23.93 -27.99
C LYS A 3 70.19 23.52 -28.56
N THR A 4 69.87 22.23 -28.49
CA THR A 4 68.53 21.66 -28.84
C THR A 4 67.63 21.78 -27.68
N VAL A 5 66.50 22.48 -27.84
CA VAL A 5 65.40 22.60 -26.85
C VAL A 5 64.32 21.58 -27.19
N TYR A 6 64.12 20.61 -26.30
CA TYR A 6 63.03 19.66 -26.43
C TYR A 6 61.73 20.27 -25.76
N ALA A 7 60.72 20.47 -26.57
CA ALA A 7 59.38 20.83 -26.05
C ALA A 7 58.68 19.55 -25.61
N VAL A 8 58.32 19.48 -24.33
CA VAL A 8 57.50 18.42 -23.77
C VAL A 8 56.03 18.85 -23.92
N ALA A 9 55.29 18.17 -24.79
CA ALA A 9 53.86 18.36 -24.92
C ALA A 9 53.13 17.56 -23.79
N LEU A 10 52.51 18.29 -22.89
CA LEU A 10 51.71 17.73 -21.80
C LEU A 10 50.26 17.52 -22.32
N THR A 11 49.89 16.28 -22.66
CA THR A 11 48.52 15.89 -23.02
C THR A 11 47.71 15.73 -21.75
N LEU A 12 46.78 16.66 -21.50
CA LEU A 12 45.78 16.55 -20.46
C LEU A 12 44.66 15.57 -20.92
N LEU A 13 44.65 14.36 -20.38
CA LEU A 13 43.49 13.46 -20.49
C LEU A 13 42.36 13.99 -19.58
N SER A 14 41.32 14.54 -20.20
CA SER A 14 40.08 14.89 -19.53
C SER A 14 39.30 13.58 -19.27
N ALA A 15 39.32 13.07 -18.04
CA ALA A 15 38.48 11.97 -17.62
C ALA A 15 37.04 12.48 -17.44
N CYS A 16 36.18 12.22 -18.43
CA CYS A 16 34.73 12.37 -18.27
C CYS A 16 34.22 11.34 -17.25
N GLY A 17 34.10 11.74 -15.98
CA GLY A 17 33.44 10.96 -14.96
C GLY A 17 31.92 10.87 -15.25
N ALA A 18 31.50 9.73 -15.77
CA ALA A 18 30.09 9.40 -15.84
C ALA A 18 29.55 9.26 -14.40
N HIS A 19 28.93 10.32 -13.88
CA HIS A 19 28.15 10.23 -12.65
C HIS A 19 26.92 9.38 -12.97
N ALA A 20 26.90 8.16 -12.46
CA ALA A 20 25.70 7.33 -12.41
C ALA A 20 24.68 8.07 -11.55
N GLN A 21 23.69 8.71 -12.19
CA GLN A 21 22.54 9.28 -11.51
C GLN A 21 21.73 8.11 -10.95
N THR A 22 21.74 7.96 -9.63
CA THR A 22 20.78 7.11 -8.93
C THR A 22 19.38 7.61 -9.31
N PRO A 23 18.48 6.75 -9.81
CA PRO A 23 17.13 7.19 -10.15
C PRO A 23 16.45 7.70 -8.88
N THR A 24 16.12 8.99 -8.86
CA THR A 24 15.30 9.60 -7.83
C THR A 24 13.96 8.85 -7.83
N PRO A 25 13.49 8.31 -6.68
CA PRO A 25 12.18 7.66 -6.65
C PRO A 25 11.13 8.70 -7.07
N ALA A 26 10.37 8.37 -8.11
CA ALA A 26 9.34 9.23 -8.66
C ALA A 26 8.33 9.58 -7.54
N ARG A 27 8.32 10.85 -7.16
CA ARG A 27 7.39 11.40 -6.15
C ARG A 27 6.00 11.34 -6.76
N GLY A 28 5.16 10.39 -6.25
CA GLY A 28 3.71 10.47 -6.45
C GLY A 28 3.17 9.85 -7.72
N ALA A 29 3.55 8.62 -8.07
CA ALA A 29 2.68 7.82 -8.91
C ALA A 29 1.35 7.64 -8.16
N ALA A 30 0.22 8.03 -8.78
CA ALA A 30 -1.10 7.72 -8.25
C ALA A 30 -1.18 6.21 -7.97
N PRO A 31 -1.83 5.78 -6.88
CA PRO A 31 -1.99 4.36 -6.62
C PRO A 31 -2.60 3.69 -7.84
N ALA A 32 -2.12 2.50 -8.18
CA ALA A 32 -2.68 1.73 -9.29
C ALA A 32 -4.20 1.57 -9.08
N PRO A 33 -5.01 1.69 -10.14
CA PRO A 33 -6.45 1.56 -10.02
C PRO A 33 -6.82 0.18 -9.46
N THR A 34 -7.86 0.14 -8.63
CA THR A 34 -8.39 -1.13 -8.12
C THR A 34 -8.79 -2.03 -9.28
N PRO A 35 -8.36 -3.29 -9.32
CA PRO A 35 -8.81 -4.24 -10.32
C PRO A 35 -10.33 -4.36 -10.34
N ALA A 36 -10.92 -4.65 -11.50
CA ALA A 36 -12.35 -4.86 -11.60
C ALA A 36 -12.79 -5.97 -10.62
N CYS A 37 -13.70 -5.63 -9.71
CA CYS A 37 -14.31 -6.55 -8.76
C CYS A 37 -15.71 -6.06 -8.40
N GLY A 38 -16.58 -6.97 -8.00
CA GLY A 38 -17.97 -6.67 -7.69
C GLY A 38 -18.95 -7.50 -8.51
N PRO A 39 -20.23 -7.09 -8.56
CA PRO A 39 -21.27 -7.88 -9.22
C PRO A 39 -21.09 -7.97 -10.73
N ASN A 40 -21.61 -9.07 -11.31
CA ASN A 40 -21.61 -9.34 -12.75
C ASN A 40 -20.22 -9.41 -13.41
N LEU A 41 -19.18 -9.70 -12.64
CA LEU A 41 -17.86 -9.95 -13.20
C LEU A 41 -17.89 -11.21 -14.06
N ALA A 42 -17.41 -11.12 -15.31
CA ALA A 42 -17.39 -12.24 -16.28
C ALA A 42 -16.25 -13.21 -15.97
N MET A 43 -16.37 -13.92 -14.84
CA MET A 43 -15.43 -14.96 -14.41
C MET A 43 -16.18 -16.28 -14.14
N LYS A 44 -15.55 -17.40 -14.48
CA LYS A 44 -16.07 -18.73 -14.19
C LYS A 44 -16.04 -18.98 -12.66
N ASN A 45 -17.06 -19.65 -12.13
CA ASN A 45 -17.19 -20.04 -10.72
C ASN A 45 -17.29 -18.84 -9.74
N VAL A 46 -17.70 -17.68 -10.21
CA VAL A 46 -17.90 -16.47 -9.41
C VAL A 46 -19.37 -16.16 -9.29
N ALA A 47 -19.79 -15.78 -8.08
CA ALA A 47 -21.15 -15.36 -7.81
C ALA A 47 -21.50 -14.07 -8.58
N LYS A 48 -22.64 -14.05 -9.27
CA LYS A 48 -23.09 -12.87 -10.05
C LYS A 48 -23.36 -11.66 -9.16
N ASP A 49 -23.73 -11.89 -7.89
CA ASP A 49 -24.02 -10.91 -6.88
C ASP A 49 -22.85 -10.64 -5.92
N SER A 50 -21.63 -11.14 -6.27
CA SER A 50 -20.46 -10.92 -5.44
C SER A 50 -20.17 -9.45 -5.23
N ARG A 51 -19.84 -9.11 -4.00
CA ARG A 51 -19.20 -7.83 -3.68
C ARG A 51 -17.71 -7.88 -4.07
N CYS A 52 -17.06 -6.71 -4.04
CA CYS A 52 -15.62 -6.59 -4.09
C CYS A 52 -15.04 -6.76 -2.69
N PHE A 53 -14.15 -7.72 -2.49
CA PHE A 53 -13.46 -7.95 -1.23
C PHE A 53 -12.01 -7.54 -1.36
N GLU A 54 -11.47 -6.94 -0.31
CA GLU A 54 -10.05 -6.59 -0.20
C GLU A 54 -9.49 -7.22 1.07
N LEU A 55 -8.65 -8.25 0.91
CA LEU A 55 -7.83 -8.77 1.99
C LEU A 55 -6.59 -7.90 2.11
N ARG A 56 -6.30 -7.43 3.31
CA ARG A 56 -5.13 -6.61 3.60
C ARG A 56 -4.30 -7.28 4.70
N THR A 57 -3.01 -7.42 4.43
CA THR A 57 -2.02 -7.84 5.41
C THR A 57 -1.15 -6.65 5.77
N TYR A 58 -1.16 -6.28 7.02
CA TYR A 58 -0.28 -5.27 7.59
C TYR A 58 0.84 -5.98 8.36
N THR A 59 2.09 -5.72 7.98
CA THR A 59 3.26 -6.17 8.73
C THR A 59 3.93 -4.96 9.35
N VAL A 60 4.05 -4.95 10.68
CA VAL A 60 4.72 -3.85 11.41
C VAL A 60 6.20 -3.90 11.08
N LYS A 61 6.75 -2.76 10.63
CA LYS A 61 8.18 -2.67 10.32
C LYS A 61 8.99 -2.56 11.59
N GLU A 62 10.09 -3.27 11.65
CA GLU A 62 11.02 -3.23 12.76
C GLU A 62 11.44 -1.78 13.08
N GLY A 63 11.51 -1.44 14.38
CA GLY A 63 11.89 -0.12 14.86
C GLY A 63 10.86 1.00 14.63
N SER A 64 9.65 0.71 14.15
CA SER A 64 8.67 1.73 13.75
C SER A 64 7.32 1.67 14.49
N GLY A 65 7.33 1.26 15.73
CA GLY A 65 6.14 1.02 16.55
C GLY A 65 6.00 -0.47 16.90
N ASN A 66 4.85 -0.83 17.45
CA ASN A 66 4.56 -2.23 17.76
C ASN A 66 3.13 -2.60 17.33
N ILE A 67 2.86 -3.90 17.33
CA ILE A 67 1.56 -4.45 16.92
C ILE A 67 0.43 -4.03 17.86
N ASP A 68 0.72 -3.82 19.15
CA ASP A 68 -0.31 -3.44 20.13
C ASP A 68 -0.85 -2.04 19.87
N VAL A 69 0.01 -1.10 19.48
CA VAL A 69 -0.41 0.25 19.04
C VAL A 69 -1.28 0.15 17.78
N LEU A 70 -0.94 -0.74 16.85
CA LEU A 70 -1.76 -0.98 15.67
C LEU A 70 -3.14 -1.51 16.06
N HIS A 71 -3.21 -2.51 16.94
CA HIS A 71 -4.48 -3.07 17.43
C HIS A 71 -5.32 -2.04 18.18
N ALA A 72 -4.71 -1.24 19.06
CA ALA A 72 -5.38 -0.15 19.78
C ALA A 72 -5.98 0.85 18.79
N ARG A 73 -5.21 1.30 17.79
CA ARG A 73 -5.69 2.22 16.75
C ARG A 73 -6.90 1.64 15.97
N PHE A 74 -6.88 0.35 15.64
CA PHE A 74 -8.02 -0.29 14.97
C PHE A 74 -9.23 -0.37 15.89
N ARG A 75 -9.05 -0.79 17.14
CA ARG A 75 -10.14 -0.98 18.11
C ARG A 75 -10.83 0.34 18.47
N GLU A 76 -10.05 1.37 18.70
CA GLU A 76 -10.54 2.63 19.24
C GLU A 76 -11.02 3.61 18.16
N HIS A 77 -10.45 3.55 16.96
CA HIS A 77 -10.69 4.55 15.91
C HIS A 77 -10.98 3.97 14.54
N THR A 78 -10.07 3.15 13.99
CA THR A 78 -10.12 2.80 12.56
C THR A 78 -11.39 2.06 12.18
N ASN A 79 -11.91 1.18 13.04
CA ASN A 79 -13.14 0.42 12.79
C ASN A 79 -14.37 1.33 12.65
N ALA A 80 -14.48 2.36 13.49
CA ALA A 80 -15.56 3.33 13.41
C ALA A 80 -15.46 4.16 12.12
N LEU A 81 -14.24 4.59 11.78
CA LEU A 81 -13.97 5.35 10.57
C LEU A 81 -14.22 4.53 9.29
N PHE A 82 -13.84 3.26 9.26
CA PHE A 82 -14.19 2.38 8.14
C PHE A 82 -15.69 2.32 7.89
N LYS A 83 -16.47 2.11 8.95
CA LYS A 83 -17.95 2.10 8.87
C LYS A 83 -18.50 3.45 8.42
N LYS A 84 -17.99 4.56 8.96
CA LYS A 84 -18.35 5.93 8.58
C LYS A 84 -18.21 6.17 7.08
N HIS A 85 -17.17 5.61 6.46
CA HIS A 85 -16.88 5.74 5.04
C HIS A 85 -17.42 4.57 4.17
N GLY A 86 -18.40 3.82 4.68
CA GLY A 86 -19.11 2.80 3.89
C GLY A 86 -18.33 1.51 3.64
N MET A 87 -17.24 1.28 4.35
CA MET A 87 -16.48 0.02 4.27
C MET A 87 -17.13 -1.03 5.15
N THR A 88 -17.50 -2.18 4.60
CA THR A 88 -18.02 -3.31 5.37
C THR A 88 -16.87 -4.14 5.91
N ILE A 89 -16.76 -4.26 7.22
CA ILE A 89 -15.75 -5.09 7.87
C ILE A 89 -16.23 -6.55 7.87
N VAL A 90 -15.48 -7.46 7.25
CA VAL A 90 -15.74 -8.90 7.29
C VAL A 90 -15.10 -9.51 8.55
N GLY A 91 -13.87 -9.14 8.87
CA GLY A 91 -13.20 -9.60 10.08
C GLY A 91 -11.73 -9.19 10.15
N PHE A 92 -11.13 -9.50 11.31
CA PHE A 92 -9.72 -9.26 11.61
C PHE A 92 -9.10 -10.53 12.17
N TRP A 93 -7.84 -10.80 11.81
CA TRP A 93 -7.08 -11.95 12.28
C TRP A 93 -5.65 -11.55 12.56
N GLN A 94 -5.06 -12.16 13.61
CA GLN A 94 -3.63 -12.12 13.86
C GLN A 94 -3.06 -13.51 13.59
N PRO A 95 -2.12 -13.68 12.63
CA PRO A 95 -1.50 -14.97 12.35
C PRO A 95 -0.72 -15.48 13.56
N VAL A 96 -0.93 -16.74 13.95
CA VAL A 96 -0.24 -17.36 15.11
C VAL A 96 1.28 -17.38 14.94
N ALA A 97 1.75 -17.67 13.72
CA ALA A 97 3.18 -17.76 13.42
C ALA A 97 3.84 -16.41 13.05
N LYS A 98 3.07 -15.33 12.97
CA LYS A 98 3.55 -13.98 12.59
C LYS A 98 2.88 -12.94 13.49
N PRO A 99 3.32 -12.80 14.73
CA PRO A 99 2.68 -11.94 15.72
C PRO A 99 2.79 -10.43 15.42
N ASP A 100 3.64 -10.06 14.48
CA ASP A 100 3.83 -8.70 13.94
C ASP A 100 2.84 -8.33 12.82
N GLN A 101 1.93 -9.24 12.47
CA GLN A 101 0.97 -9.03 11.39
C GLN A 101 -0.46 -8.89 11.90
N LEU A 102 -1.21 -8.02 11.20
CA LEU A 102 -2.67 -7.93 11.26
C LEU A 102 -3.23 -8.19 9.86
N ILE A 103 -4.13 -9.17 9.75
CA ILE A 103 -4.86 -9.46 8.51
C ILE A 103 -6.30 -9.03 8.72
N TYR A 104 -6.89 -8.39 7.71
CA TYR A 104 -8.31 -8.07 7.74
C TYR A 104 -8.91 -8.07 6.34
N ILE A 105 -10.23 -8.25 6.28
CA ILE A 105 -10.98 -8.23 5.03
C ILE A 105 -12.06 -7.16 5.12
N LEU A 106 -12.08 -6.30 4.11
CA LEU A 106 -13.14 -5.33 3.86
C LEU A 106 -13.94 -5.75 2.63
N ALA A 107 -15.21 -5.38 2.60
CA ALA A 107 -16.07 -5.58 1.45
C ALA A 107 -16.73 -4.26 1.02
N TYR A 108 -16.86 -4.10 -0.29
CA TYR A 108 -17.44 -2.95 -0.95
C TYR A 108 -18.44 -3.42 -2.01
N LYS A 109 -19.31 -2.54 -2.44
CA LYS A 109 -20.23 -2.86 -3.54
C LYS A 109 -19.46 -3.29 -4.80
N ASP A 110 -18.47 -2.51 -5.20
CA ASP A 110 -17.64 -2.69 -6.39
C ASP A 110 -16.30 -1.94 -6.24
N ALA A 111 -15.45 -1.99 -7.25
CA ALA A 111 -14.15 -1.31 -7.28
C ALA A 111 -14.28 0.21 -7.12
N ALA A 112 -15.26 0.84 -7.77
CA ALA A 112 -15.46 2.29 -7.68
C ALA A 112 -15.88 2.72 -6.28
N ALA A 113 -16.76 1.97 -5.63
CA ALA A 113 -17.16 2.20 -4.24
C ALA A 113 -15.97 2.04 -3.28
N ARG A 114 -15.09 1.07 -3.53
CA ARG A 114 -13.84 0.90 -2.79
C ARG A 114 -12.95 2.13 -2.89
N ASP A 115 -12.69 2.61 -4.10
CA ASP A 115 -11.80 3.75 -4.32
C ASP A 115 -12.34 5.04 -3.70
N ALA A 116 -13.65 5.29 -3.83
CA ALA A 116 -14.32 6.42 -3.20
C ALA A 116 -14.25 6.35 -1.65
N ALA A 117 -14.48 5.18 -1.07
CA ALA A 117 -14.43 4.97 0.37
C ALA A 117 -13.01 5.23 0.94
N TRP A 118 -11.98 4.73 0.28
CA TRP A 118 -10.60 4.97 0.70
C TRP A 118 -10.18 6.43 0.53
N ALA A 119 -10.58 7.09 -0.54
CA ALA A 119 -10.30 8.52 -0.73
C ALA A 119 -10.94 9.35 0.40
N ALA A 120 -12.21 9.09 0.72
CA ALA A 120 -12.91 9.78 1.79
C ALA A 120 -12.31 9.49 3.18
N PHE A 121 -11.97 8.23 3.47
CA PHE A 121 -11.29 7.85 4.71
C PHE A 121 -9.94 8.53 4.88
N GLN A 122 -9.12 8.55 3.84
CA GLN A 122 -7.79 9.17 3.93
C GLN A 122 -7.83 10.70 4.09
N ALA A 123 -8.87 11.34 3.58
CA ALA A 123 -9.11 12.77 3.72
C ALA A 123 -9.79 13.16 5.05
N ASP A 124 -10.29 12.19 5.83
CA ASP A 124 -10.99 12.45 7.08
C ASP A 124 -10.06 13.09 8.12
N PRO A 125 -10.41 14.27 8.67
CA PRO A 125 -9.58 14.96 9.66
C PRO A 125 -9.32 14.12 10.92
N GLU A 126 -10.30 13.30 11.34
CA GLU A 126 -10.13 12.39 12.47
C GLU A 126 -9.08 11.33 12.18
N TRP A 127 -9.12 10.73 10.99
CA TRP A 127 -8.09 9.78 10.55
C TRP A 127 -6.71 10.42 10.50
N VAL A 128 -6.58 11.63 9.94
CA VAL A 128 -5.31 12.36 9.87
C VAL A 128 -4.72 12.57 11.27
N LYS A 129 -5.56 12.97 12.24
CA LYS A 129 -5.17 13.15 13.64
C LYS A 129 -4.74 11.82 14.27
N VAL A 130 -5.56 10.78 14.17
CA VAL A 130 -5.29 9.45 14.74
C VAL A 130 -4.00 8.86 14.19
N ARG A 131 -3.81 8.94 12.87
CA ARG A 131 -2.60 8.44 12.21
C ARG A 131 -1.33 9.11 12.70
N SER A 132 -1.38 10.39 13.05
CA SER A 132 -0.22 11.11 13.60
C SER A 132 0.05 10.77 15.08
N GLN A 133 -0.99 10.57 15.87
CA GLN A 133 -0.88 10.30 17.30
C GLN A 133 -0.54 8.85 17.62
N MET A 134 -1.03 7.91 16.80
CA MET A 134 -0.81 6.48 16.95
C MET A 134 -0.04 5.95 15.74
N ALA A 135 1.12 6.56 15.47
CA ALA A 135 1.93 6.25 14.31
C ALA A 135 2.56 4.85 14.42
N VAL A 136 2.29 4.02 13.44
CA VAL A 136 2.94 2.71 13.22
C VAL A 136 3.21 2.57 11.74
N ASN A 137 4.46 2.35 11.37
CA ASN A 137 4.79 2.07 9.98
C ASN A 137 4.53 0.59 9.69
N VAL A 138 3.73 0.35 8.69
CA VAL A 138 3.39 -0.99 8.23
C VAL A 138 3.76 -1.13 6.76
N GLN A 139 4.22 -2.32 6.41
CA GLN A 139 4.13 -2.78 5.03
C GLN A 139 2.70 -3.24 4.80
N VAL A 140 2.14 -2.90 3.65
CA VAL A 140 0.77 -3.27 3.29
C VAL A 140 0.81 -4.10 2.03
N ASP A 141 0.31 -5.33 2.14
CA ASP A 141 0.04 -6.20 1.01
C ASP A 141 -1.47 -6.37 0.90
N ASN A 142 -2.02 -6.29 -0.31
CA ASN A 142 -3.45 -6.44 -0.53
C ASN A 142 -3.78 -7.38 -1.69
N VAL A 143 -4.89 -8.09 -1.54
CA VAL A 143 -5.43 -8.99 -2.56
C VAL A 143 -6.90 -8.65 -2.77
N PHE A 144 -7.28 -8.37 -4.01
CA PHE A 144 -8.68 -8.19 -4.39
C PHE A 144 -9.30 -9.53 -4.75
N MET A 145 -10.51 -9.75 -4.27
CA MET A 145 -11.22 -11.02 -4.40
C MET A 145 -12.69 -10.79 -4.74
N VAL A 146 -13.28 -11.78 -5.38
CA VAL A 146 -14.72 -11.92 -5.56
C VAL A 146 -15.15 -13.26 -4.99
N ALA A 147 -16.38 -13.35 -4.51
CA ALA A 147 -16.91 -14.57 -3.94
C ALA A 147 -17.16 -15.61 -5.01
N THR A 148 -16.91 -16.88 -4.70
CA THR A 148 -17.29 -17.99 -5.55
C THR A 148 -18.81 -18.21 -5.51
N ASP A 149 -19.37 -18.84 -6.55
CA ASP A 149 -20.81 -19.13 -6.67
C ASP A 149 -21.33 -20.11 -5.60
N TYR A 150 -20.43 -20.92 -5.04
CA TYR A 150 -20.70 -21.86 -3.93
C TYR A 150 -20.34 -21.30 -2.54
N GLY A 151 -19.75 -20.10 -2.47
CA GLY A 151 -19.42 -19.44 -1.19
C GLY A 151 -20.66 -18.88 -0.48
N THR A 152 -20.59 -18.80 0.85
CA THR A 152 -21.68 -18.26 1.69
C THR A 152 -21.59 -16.75 1.89
N ILE A 153 -20.41 -16.18 1.76
CA ILE A 153 -20.19 -14.72 1.86
C ILE A 153 -20.06 -14.16 0.44
N LYS A 154 -20.98 -13.28 0.07
CA LYS A 154 -21.04 -12.70 -1.28
C LYS A 154 -21.07 -11.18 -1.24
#